data_4902a3575e06aa6c34efda8c087509d8
#
_entry.id   4902a3575e06aa6c34efda8c087509d8
#
_cell.length_a   1.000
_cell.length_b   1.000
_cell.length_c   1.000
_cell.angle_alpha   90.00
_cell.angle_beta   90.00
_cell.angle_gamma   90.00
#
_symmetry.space_group_name_H-M   'P 1'
#
loop_
_entity.id
_entity.type
_entity.pdbx_description
1 polymer ?
#
loop_
_entity_poly.entity_id
_entity_poly.type
_entity_poly.pdbx_seq_one_letter_code
_entity_poly.pdbx_strand_id
1 'polypeptide(L)'
;MQIAINLPNDFVSFQSAADIEKDMRLSYALWLFKNARVTLAKAAEQAGLDIYDFMSACKQNEVAVIEISKEELLEELAAMRPI
;
A
#
# COMPACT_ATOMS: atom_id res chain seq x y z
N MET A 1 9.19 10.04 -10.45
CA MET A 1 9.36 11.19 -9.53
C MET A 1 9.93 10.69 -8.22
N GLN A 2 10.93 11.37 -7.71
CA GLN A 2 11.50 11.06 -6.40
C GLN A 2 11.15 12.16 -5.41
N ILE A 3 10.83 11.75 -4.19
CA ILE A 3 10.50 12.68 -3.11
C ILE A 3 11.51 12.47 -2.00
N ALA A 4 12.19 13.54 -1.60
CA ALA A 4 13.14 13.51 -0.49
C ALA A 4 12.42 13.92 0.79
N ILE A 5 12.53 13.08 1.83
CA ILE A 5 11.91 13.30 3.14
C ILE A 5 13.00 13.27 4.20
N ASN A 6 13.06 14.31 5.02
CA ASN A 6 14.01 14.39 6.13
C ASN A 6 13.36 13.84 7.38
N LEU A 7 13.99 12.83 8.00
CA LEU A 7 13.53 12.23 9.24
C LEU A 7 14.54 12.51 10.36
N PRO A 8 14.09 12.64 11.62
CA PRO A 8 15.01 12.81 12.76
C PRO A 8 15.96 11.60 12.87
N ASN A 9 17.21 11.85 13.23
CA ASN A 9 18.23 10.82 13.31
C ASN A 9 17.88 9.72 14.32
N ASP A 10 17.31 10.07 15.46
CA ASP A 10 16.89 9.10 16.46
C ASP A 10 15.75 8.22 15.99
N PHE A 11 14.91 8.73 15.09
CA PHE A 11 13.82 7.97 14.48
C PHE A 11 14.32 6.86 13.54
N VAL A 12 15.46 7.07 12.90
CA VAL A 12 15.99 6.14 11.87
C VAL A 12 17.23 5.38 12.32
N SER A 13 17.71 5.58 13.54
CA SER A 13 19.00 5.07 14.00
C SER A 13 19.11 3.54 14.03
N PHE A 14 18.00 2.82 14.10
CA PHE A 14 17.97 1.36 14.18
C PHE A 14 17.25 0.71 12.98
N GLN A 15 17.05 1.47 11.92
CA GLN A 15 16.41 0.96 10.71
C GLN A 15 17.23 1.31 9.49
N SER A 16 17.28 0.42 8.51
CA SER A 16 17.92 0.74 7.24
C SER A 16 17.05 1.67 6.40
N ALA A 17 17.67 2.44 5.52
CA ALA A 17 16.94 3.31 4.61
C ALA A 17 15.96 2.54 3.72
N ALA A 18 16.34 1.34 3.30
CA ALA A 18 15.48 0.49 2.48
C ALA A 18 14.24 0.03 3.24
N ASP A 19 14.39 -0.35 4.50
CA ASP A 19 13.26 -0.76 5.35
C ASP A 19 12.32 0.40 5.62
N ILE A 20 12.88 1.58 5.90
CA ILE A 20 12.07 2.79 6.11
C ILE A 20 11.28 3.13 4.85
N GLU A 21 11.92 3.11 3.69
CA GLU A 21 11.25 3.39 2.41
C GLU A 21 10.10 2.42 2.18
N LYS A 22 10.33 1.13 2.39
CA LYS A 22 9.31 0.10 2.24
C LYS A 22 8.12 0.34 3.16
N ASP A 23 8.39 0.61 4.44
CA ASP A 23 7.35 0.85 5.43
C ASP A 23 6.58 2.15 5.13
N MET A 24 7.27 3.18 4.69
CA MET A 24 6.63 4.44 4.31
C MET A 24 5.73 4.27 3.10
N ARG A 25 6.17 3.52 2.10
CA ARG A 25 5.34 3.26 0.91
C ARG A 25 4.09 2.48 1.27
N LEU A 26 4.23 1.45 2.10
CA LEU A 26 3.09 0.67 2.59
C LEU A 26 2.14 1.54 3.40
N SER A 27 2.67 2.32 4.34
CA SER A 27 1.87 3.18 5.22
C SER A 27 1.09 4.22 4.41
N TYR A 28 1.72 4.82 3.41
CA TYR A 28 1.06 5.79 2.55
C TYR A 28 -0.04 5.13 1.71
N ALA A 29 0.24 3.95 1.16
CA ALA A 29 -0.75 3.21 0.39
C ALA A 29 -1.96 2.84 1.25
N LEU A 30 -1.73 2.40 2.49
CA LEU A 30 -2.80 2.09 3.45
C LEU A 30 -3.63 3.34 3.76
N TRP A 31 -2.98 4.48 3.97
CA TRP A 31 -3.67 5.74 4.23
C TRP A 31 -4.53 6.17 3.04
N LEU A 32 -3.97 6.10 1.84
CA LEU A 32 -4.72 6.44 0.62
C LEU A 32 -5.93 5.54 0.44
N PHE A 33 -5.76 4.25 0.67
CA PHE A 33 -6.85 3.29 0.55
C PHE A 33 -7.92 3.51 1.62
N LYS A 34 -7.49 3.70 2.86
CA LYS A 34 -8.39 3.96 3.99
C LYS A 34 -9.28 5.19 3.73
N ASN A 35 -8.73 6.21 3.09
CA ASN A 35 -9.44 7.45 2.80
C ASN A 35 -10.11 7.44 1.42
N ALA A 36 -10.23 6.27 0.81
CA ALA A 36 -10.89 6.06 -0.48
C ALA A 36 -10.30 6.93 -1.61
N ARG A 37 -9.00 7.20 -1.55
CA ARG A 37 -8.31 8.02 -2.55
C ARG A 37 -7.78 7.20 -3.71
N VAL A 38 -7.63 5.90 -3.51
CA VAL A 38 -7.19 4.97 -4.55
C VAL A 38 -7.97 3.66 -4.41
N THR A 39 -7.99 2.87 -5.48
CA THR A 39 -8.57 1.52 -5.44
C THR A 39 -7.63 0.58 -4.68
N LEU A 40 -8.15 -0.58 -4.29
CA LEU A 40 -7.35 -1.63 -3.65
C LEU A 40 -6.17 -2.04 -4.54
N ALA A 41 -6.42 -2.24 -5.83
CA ALA A 41 -5.40 -2.62 -6.79
C ALA A 41 -4.31 -1.57 -6.91
N LYS A 42 -4.69 -0.29 -6.96
CA LYS A 42 -3.74 0.81 -7.07
C LYS A 42 -2.90 0.97 -5.80
N ALA A 43 -3.53 0.79 -4.65
CA ALA A 43 -2.82 0.86 -3.37
C ALA A 43 -1.77 -0.27 -3.28
N ALA A 44 -2.14 -1.50 -3.68
CA ALA A 44 -1.21 -2.62 -3.70
C ALA A 44 -0.02 -2.35 -4.62
N GLU A 45 -0.28 -1.81 -5.80
CA GLU A 45 0.77 -1.42 -6.74
C GLU A 45 1.73 -0.39 -6.13
N GLN A 46 1.19 0.63 -5.48
CA GLN A 46 2.00 1.66 -4.83
C GLN A 46 2.84 1.12 -3.67
N ALA A 47 2.32 0.13 -2.96
CA ALA A 47 3.04 -0.53 -1.88
C ALA A 47 4.10 -1.51 -2.39
N GLY A 48 4.08 -1.84 -3.68
CA GLY A 48 4.97 -2.85 -4.25
C GLY A 48 4.59 -4.27 -3.85
N LEU A 49 3.32 -4.51 -3.54
CA LEU A 49 2.78 -5.79 -3.12
C LEU A 49 1.75 -6.29 -4.11
N ASP A 50 1.54 -7.62 -4.14
CA ASP A 50 0.38 -8.13 -4.83
C ASP A 50 -0.88 -7.81 -4.01
N ILE A 51 -2.04 -7.95 -4.64
CA ILE A 51 -3.28 -7.53 -4.02
C ILE A 51 -3.61 -8.32 -2.74
N TYR A 52 -3.22 -9.60 -2.70
CA TYR A 52 -3.49 -10.46 -1.54
C TYR A 52 -2.60 -10.10 -0.36
N ASP A 53 -1.33 -9.82 -0.62
CA ASP A 53 -0.39 -9.36 0.40
C ASP A 53 -0.82 -7.99 0.95
N PHE A 54 -1.30 -7.11 0.08
CA PHE A 54 -1.81 -5.81 0.52
C PHE A 54 -3.07 -5.97 1.37
N MET A 55 -3.97 -6.88 1.02
CA MET A 55 -5.16 -7.17 1.84
C MET A 55 -4.77 -7.68 3.22
N SER A 56 -3.73 -8.54 3.29
CA SER A 56 -3.21 -9.00 4.57
C SER A 56 -2.63 -7.85 5.39
N ALA A 57 -1.92 -6.92 4.75
CA ALA A 57 -1.39 -5.74 5.42
C ALA A 57 -2.51 -4.84 5.94
N CYS A 58 -3.59 -4.69 5.18
CA CYS A 58 -4.77 -3.96 5.64
C CYS A 58 -5.34 -4.58 6.92
N LYS A 59 -5.48 -5.90 6.94
CA LYS A 59 -5.99 -6.62 8.09
C LYS A 59 -5.09 -6.42 9.31
N GLN A 60 -3.78 -6.53 9.13
CA GLN A 60 -2.80 -6.34 10.21
C GLN A 60 -2.82 -4.92 10.78
N ASN A 61 -3.15 -3.94 9.96
CA ASN A 61 -3.18 -2.53 10.35
C ASN A 61 -4.59 -2.02 10.65
N GLU A 62 -5.54 -2.92 10.79
CA GLU A 62 -6.94 -2.60 11.10
C GLU A 62 -7.59 -1.64 10.10
N VAL A 63 -7.15 -1.71 8.85
CA VAL A 63 -7.77 -0.96 7.75
C VAL A 63 -8.87 -1.84 7.17
N ALA A 64 -10.10 -1.38 7.24
CA ALA A 64 -11.24 -2.13 6.73
C ALA A 64 -11.15 -2.27 5.20
N VAL A 65 -11.14 -3.50 4.74
CA VAL A 65 -11.35 -3.81 3.33
C VAL A 65 -12.85 -4.10 3.21
N ILE A 66 -13.56 -3.20 2.53
CA ILE A 66 -14.97 -3.44 2.23
C ILE A 66 -15.04 -4.74 1.44
N GLU A 67 -15.96 -5.65 1.81
CA GLU A 67 -16.12 -6.90 1.09
C GLU A 67 -16.33 -6.61 -0.39
N ILE A 68 -15.28 -6.86 -1.15
CA ILE A 68 -15.34 -6.75 -2.59
C ILE A 68 -15.77 -8.12 -3.09
N SER A 69 -16.80 -8.16 -3.93
CA SER A 69 -17.20 -9.40 -4.56
C SER A 69 -16.04 -9.95 -5.38
N LYS A 70 -16.03 -11.26 -5.60
CA LYS A 70 -15.01 -11.89 -6.44
C LYS A 70 -14.96 -11.24 -7.82
N GLU A 71 -16.11 -10.85 -8.35
CA GLU A 71 -16.21 -10.20 -9.64
C GLU A 71 -15.55 -8.81 -9.63
N GLU A 72 -15.82 -8.01 -8.60
CA GLU A 72 -15.19 -6.70 -8.43
C GLU A 72 -13.69 -6.81 -8.29
N LEU A 73 -13.21 -7.80 -7.53
CA LEU A 73 -11.80 -8.06 -7.37
C LEU A 73 -11.15 -8.41 -8.71
N LEU A 74 -11.79 -9.25 -9.50
CA LEU A 74 -11.30 -9.63 -10.83
C LEU A 74 -11.26 -8.42 -11.76
N GLU A 75 -12.24 -7.53 -11.70
CA GLU A 75 -12.25 -6.30 -12.48
C GLU A 75 -11.09 -5.39 -12.10
N GLU A 76 -10.82 -5.23 -10.80
CA GLU A 76 -9.69 -4.44 -10.34
C GLU A 76 -8.36 -5.04 -10.80
N LEU A 77 -8.22 -6.37 -10.72
CA LEU A 77 -7.02 -7.06 -11.19
C LEU A 77 -6.84 -6.90 -12.71
N ALA A 78 -7.92 -6.96 -13.46
CA ALA A 78 -7.89 -6.76 -14.91
C ALA A 78 -7.44 -5.33 -15.25
N ALA A 79 -7.87 -4.34 -14.46
CA ALA A 79 -7.48 -2.95 -14.65
C ALA A 79 -5.99 -2.71 -14.41
N MET A 80 -5.33 -3.56 -13.63
CA MET A 80 -3.90 -3.47 -13.36
C MET A 80 -3.03 -4.04 -14.49
N ARG A 81 -3.60 -4.84 -15.37
CA ARG A 81 -2.83 -5.48 -16.44
C ARG A 81 -2.52 -4.47 -17.53
N PRO A 82 -1.24 -4.30 -17.91
CA PRO A 82 -0.93 -3.58 -19.13
C PRO A 82 -1.49 -4.38 -20.31
N ILE A 83 -2.23 -3.72 -21.13
CA ILE A 83 -2.81 -4.34 -22.32
C ILE A 83 -1.81 -4.24 -23.45
#